data_c567ac4bae719a1aa03efd46ba7f9ad6
#
_entry.id   c567ac4bae719a1aa03efd46ba7f9ad6
#
_cell.length_a   1.000
_cell.length_b   1.000
_cell.length_c   1.000
_cell.angle_alpha   90.00
_cell.angle_beta   90.00
_cell.angle_gamma   90.00
#
_symmetry.space_group_name_H-M   'P 1'
#
loop_
_entity.id
_entity.type
_entity.pdbx_description
1 polymer ?
#
loop_
_entity_poly.entity_id
_entity_poly.type
_entity_poly.pdbx_seq_one_letter_code
_entity_poly.pdbx_strand_id
1 'polypeptide(L)'
;MIKDKFTIPTGYLFTGEYDKGLLETLSIGDYGKSKNVKADFLGYTKVIEGVPNCYCMPLSEKWVITVSTQYGCPMKCTFCDVPNLKFKGNASFDDLKNQLYNAISLFPETKYTERLNLHYARMGDPIFNDHVFEFSRWLIDNKRQIQKDTGLRIEVIHPVLTTSLPVKFKKLEERILEWCHIKNDLYNGQAGLQFSINSTDENQRTEMYKGMQMHLEDFAKIADKMPDPVSRKYCLNFAFSTDFVIDADKIAGLFDSEKFMCKITPIHNNSACAENGIKTVGGYDSWKPYQKPEEDLKAKGFDVLVFVPSIDEEHGLVTCGNAILGGSNLKYSEDLIKIEGLNAPYTT
;
A
#
# COMPACT_ATOMS: atom_id res chain seq x y z
N MET A 1 20.42 -9.87 5.02
CA MET A 1 20.08 -11.23 5.53
C MET A 1 18.80 -11.12 6.35
N ILE A 2 17.87 -12.08 6.20
CA ILE A 2 16.65 -12.15 7.04
C ILE A 2 17.06 -12.36 8.48
N LYS A 3 16.55 -11.56 9.40
CA LYS A 3 16.82 -11.64 10.84
C LYS A 3 15.70 -12.36 11.57
N ASP A 4 14.49 -11.84 11.45
CA ASP A 4 13.30 -12.45 12.04
C ASP A 4 12.26 -12.70 10.94
N LYS A 5 11.54 -13.80 11.07
CA LYS A 5 10.46 -14.17 10.14
C LYS A 5 9.23 -14.57 10.93
N PHE A 6 8.10 -13.99 10.57
CA PHE A 6 6.80 -14.23 11.19
C PHE A 6 5.85 -14.79 10.14
N THR A 7 5.29 -15.95 10.42
CA THR A 7 4.24 -16.54 9.60
C THR A 7 2.92 -15.82 9.89
N ILE A 8 2.24 -15.45 8.84
CA ILE A 8 0.90 -14.83 8.90
C ILE A 8 -0.02 -15.56 7.92
N PRO A 9 -1.35 -15.46 8.05
CA PRO A 9 -2.28 -16.24 7.20
C PRO A 9 -2.11 -16.05 5.69
N THR A 10 -1.57 -14.91 5.27
CA THR A 10 -1.33 -14.59 3.85
C THR A 10 0.08 -14.83 3.36
N GLY A 11 1.02 -15.21 4.24
CA GLY A 11 2.42 -15.44 3.90
C GLY A 11 3.38 -15.08 5.03
N TYR A 12 4.31 -14.18 4.76
CA TYR A 12 5.35 -13.81 5.72
C TYR A 12 5.50 -12.29 5.89
N LEU A 13 5.61 -11.87 7.13
CA LEU A 13 6.27 -10.63 7.52
C LEU A 13 7.69 -10.99 7.97
N PHE A 14 8.70 -10.24 7.57
CA PHE A 14 10.05 -10.45 8.04
C PHE A 14 10.82 -9.16 8.24
N THR A 15 11.82 -9.21 9.12
CA THR A 15 12.82 -8.17 9.26
C THR A 15 14.13 -8.64 8.64
N GLY A 16 14.85 -7.72 8.04
CA GLY A 16 16.20 -7.96 7.53
C GLY A 16 17.16 -6.91 8.06
N GLU A 17 18.42 -7.31 8.21
CA GLU A 17 19.51 -6.41 8.53
C GLU A 17 20.16 -5.92 7.24
N TYR A 18 20.24 -4.57 7.12
CA TYR A 18 20.72 -3.86 5.96
C TYR A 18 21.68 -2.76 6.39
N ASP A 19 22.09 -1.90 5.46
CA ASP A 19 23.17 -0.91 5.66
C ASP A 19 23.03 -0.06 6.94
N LYS A 20 21.83 0.48 7.23
CA LYS A 20 21.60 1.40 8.36
C LYS A 20 20.81 0.79 9.52
N GLY A 21 20.57 -0.53 9.48
CA GLY A 21 19.84 -1.28 10.48
C GLY A 21 18.73 -2.15 9.92
N LEU A 22 17.66 -2.32 10.69
CA LEU A 22 16.56 -3.22 10.33
C LEU A 22 15.54 -2.53 9.42
N LEU A 23 15.08 -3.25 8.40
CA LEU A 23 13.91 -2.92 7.59
C LEU A 23 12.92 -4.08 7.64
N GLU A 24 11.65 -3.76 7.50
CA GLU A 24 10.56 -4.73 7.41
C GLU A 24 10.10 -4.91 5.97
N THR A 25 9.70 -6.13 5.66
CA THR A 25 9.20 -6.51 4.35
C THR A 25 8.06 -7.52 4.50
N LEU A 26 7.05 -7.42 3.64
CA LEU A 26 6.00 -8.41 3.49
C LEU A 26 6.18 -9.19 2.20
N SER A 27 5.93 -10.50 2.27
CA SER A 27 5.85 -11.39 1.10
C SER A 27 4.61 -12.24 1.26
N ILE A 28 3.55 -11.92 0.53
CA ILE A 28 2.19 -12.41 0.80
C ILE A 28 1.41 -12.67 -0.49
N GLY A 29 0.40 -13.54 -0.40
CA GLY A 29 -0.68 -13.60 -1.36
C GLY A 29 -1.70 -12.49 -1.15
N ASP A 30 -2.70 -12.47 -1.99
CA ASP A 30 -3.83 -11.54 -1.93
C ASP A 30 -5.12 -12.31 -1.73
N TYR A 31 -6.02 -11.81 -0.89
CA TYR A 31 -7.36 -12.39 -0.82
C TYR A 31 -8.15 -12.07 -2.09
N GLY A 32 -8.94 -13.04 -2.53
CA GLY A 32 -9.73 -12.91 -3.74
C GLY A 32 -10.60 -11.65 -3.73
N LYS A 33 -10.42 -10.81 -4.73
CA LYS A 33 -11.03 -9.47 -4.81
C LYS A 33 -12.56 -9.47 -4.77
N SER A 34 -13.21 -10.56 -5.20
CA SER A 34 -14.68 -10.69 -5.22
C SER A 34 -15.33 -10.67 -3.83
N LYS A 35 -14.55 -10.79 -2.75
CA LYS A 35 -15.09 -10.86 -1.39
C LYS A 35 -14.96 -9.54 -0.63
N ASN A 36 -13.86 -8.82 -0.80
CA ASN A 36 -13.53 -7.65 0.01
C ASN A 36 -13.45 -6.34 -0.78
N VAL A 37 -13.68 -6.42 -2.07
CA VAL A 37 -13.51 -5.26 -2.95
C VAL A 37 -14.81 -4.99 -3.66
N LYS A 38 -15.30 -3.76 -3.53
CA LYS A 38 -16.36 -3.21 -4.34
C LYS A 38 -15.76 -2.20 -5.31
N ALA A 39 -15.83 -2.48 -6.59
CA ALA A 39 -15.36 -1.63 -7.65
C ALA A 39 -16.15 -1.96 -8.93
N ASP A 40 -17.27 -1.29 -9.13
CA ASP A 40 -18.21 -1.58 -10.21
C ASP A 40 -17.55 -1.42 -11.58
N PHE A 41 -16.67 -0.43 -11.73
CA PHE A 41 -15.89 -0.19 -12.95
C PHE A 41 -14.92 -1.32 -13.31
N LEU A 42 -14.61 -2.23 -12.35
CA LEU A 42 -13.82 -3.44 -12.56
C LEU A 42 -14.69 -4.70 -12.58
N GLY A 43 -16.04 -4.57 -12.53
CA GLY A 43 -16.95 -5.69 -12.41
C GLY A 43 -17.03 -6.30 -11.00
N TYR A 44 -16.44 -5.68 -9.99
CA TYR A 44 -16.52 -6.13 -8.59
C TYR A 44 -17.71 -5.47 -7.90
N THR A 45 -18.86 -6.14 -7.89
CA THR A 45 -20.11 -5.59 -7.34
C THR A 45 -20.49 -6.16 -5.97
N LYS A 46 -19.76 -7.17 -5.48
CA LYS A 46 -20.11 -7.86 -4.25
C LYS A 46 -19.13 -7.54 -3.12
N VAL A 47 -19.69 -7.12 -2.00
CA VAL A 47 -19.07 -7.22 -0.69
C VAL A 47 -19.89 -8.19 0.12
N ILE A 48 -19.26 -9.18 0.73
CA ILE A 48 -19.94 -10.21 1.52
C ILE A 48 -19.89 -9.77 2.97
N GLU A 49 -21.06 -9.45 3.52
CA GLU A 49 -21.22 -9.09 4.92
C GLU A 49 -21.15 -10.34 5.81
N GLY A 50 -20.39 -10.26 6.90
CA GLY A 50 -20.32 -11.30 7.92
C GLY A 50 -19.73 -12.64 7.46
N VAL A 51 -19.11 -12.67 6.28
CA VAL A 51 -18.42 -13.87 5.80
C VAL A 51 -16.93 -13.75 6.01
N PRO A 52 -16.30 -14.63 6.80
CA PRO A 52 -14.86 -14.65 6.95
C PRO A 52 -14.16 -14.81 5.60
N ASN A 53 -13.09 -14.07 5.38
CA ASN A 53 -12.25 -14.26 4.22
C ASN A 53 -11.33 -15.44 4.44
N CYS A 54 -11.74 -16.58 3.95
CA CYS A 54 -11.01 -17.82 4.12
C CYS A 54 -10.20 -18.21 2.89
N TYR A 55 -10.24 -17.41 1.82
CA TYR A 55 -9.58 -17.75 0.56
C TYR A 55 -8.51 -16.73 0.20
N CYS A 56 -7.27 -17.17 0.24
CA CYS A 56 -6.13 -16.42 -0.29
C CYS A 56 -5.82 -16.93 -1.69
N MET A 57 -5.66 -16.01 -2.64
CA MET A 57 -5.26 -16.37 -4.01
C MET A 57 -3.85 -16.98 -3.99
N PRO A 58 -3.59 -18.00 -4.82
CA PRO A 58 -2.25 -18.54 -4.94
C PRO A 58 -1.23 -17.48 -5.36
N LEU A 59 0.00 -17.60 -4.88
CA LEU A 59 1.10 -16.72 -5.32
C LEU A 59 1.34 -16.79 -6.82
N SER A 60 0.97 -17.91 -7.45
CA SER A 60 1.04 -18.07 -8.91
C SER A 60 0.11 -17.14 -9.68
N GLU A 61 -0.98 -16.68 -9.07
CA GLU A 61 -1.90 -15.70 -9.68
C GLU A 61 -1.50 -14.27 -9.31
N LYS A 62 -1.24 -14.04 -8.03
CA LYS A 62 -0.87 -12.72 -7.54
C LYS A 62 0.01 -12.79 -6.29
N TRP A 63 1.19 -12.27 -6.42
CA TRP A 63 2.15 -12.14 -5.33
C TRP A 63 2.35 -10.66 -4.96
N VAL A 64 2.19 -10.33 -3.70
CA VAL A 64 2.38 -8.97 -3.18
C VAL A 64 3.62 -8.93 -2.30
N ILE A 65 4.58 -8.11 -2.69
CA ILE A 65 5.76 -7.80 -1.89
C ILE A 65 5.68 -6.32 -1.50
N THR A 66 5.75 -6.03 -0.20
CA THR A 66 5.73 -4.65 0.29
C THR A 66 7.07 -4.36 0.95
N VAL A 67 7.85 -3.46 0.36
CA VAL A 67 9.21 -3.12 0.82
C VAL A 67 9.25 -1.81 1.58
N SER A 68 10.22 -1.69 2.48
CA SER A 68 10.58 -0.47 3.18
C SER A 68 11.50 0.38 2.31
N THR A 69 11.21 1.68 2.22
CA THR A 69 11.98 2.62 1.41
C THR A 69 12.87 3.54 2.25
N GLN A 70 12.66 3.54 3.57
CA GLN A 70 13.43 4.35 4.51
C GLN A 70 13.60 3.61 5.83
N TYR A 71 14.66 3.93 6.54
CA TYR A 71 14.89 3.53 7.93
C TYR A 71 14.17 4.52 8.85
N GLY A 72 12.96 4.17 9.30
CA GLY A 72 12.00 5.10 9.88
C GLY A 72 11.29 5.93 8.82
N CYS A 73 10.66 7.04 9.21
CA CYS A 73 9.95 7.93 8.30
C CYS A 73 10.06 9.37 8.77
N PRO A 74 10.33 10.35 7.89
CA PRO A 74 10.35 11.76 8.28
C PRO A 74 8.95 12.35 8.45
N MET A 75 7.91 11.70 7.89
CA MET A 75 6.50 12.05 8.11
C MET A 75 6.09 11.70 9.54
N LYS A 76 5.22 12.50 10.12
CA LYS A 76 4.77 12.35 11.51
C LYS A 76 3.29 11.98 11.59
N CYS A 77 2.86 11.05 10.73
CA CYS A 77 1.46 10.63 10.66
C CYS A 77 0.99 10.04 11.99
N THR A 78 -0.11 10.56 12.55
CA THR A 78 -0.66 10.15 13.85
C THR A 78 -1.33 8.77 13.83
N PHE A 79 -1.51 8.21 12.65
CA PHE A 79 -2.13 6.89 12.42
C PHE A 79 -1.11 5.82 11.98
N CYS A 80 0.18 6.08 12.13
CA CYS A 80 1.24 5.19 11.66
C CYS A 80 2.29 4.96 12.75
N ASP A 81 2.70 3.70 12.94
CA ASP A 81 3.70 3.32 13.96
C ASP A 81 5.14 3.62 13.53
N VAL A 82 5.40 3.80 12.23
CA VAL A 82 6.77 4.02 11.72
C VAL A 82 7.43 5.28 12.28
N PRO A 83 6.73 6.42 12.51
CA PRO A 83 7.33 7.59 13.16
C PRO A 83 7.86 7.38 14.57
N ASN A 84 7.50 6.29 15.25
CA ASN A 84 8.10 5.91 16.54
C ASN A 84 9.58 5.51 16.40
N LEU A 85 10.00 5.19 15.18
CA LEU A 85 11.39 4.87 14.87
C LEU A 85 12.19 6.13 14.58
N LYS A 86 13.44 6.16 15.07
CA LYS A 86 14.37 7.21 14.68
C LYS A 86 14.66 7.14 13.18
N PHE A 87 14.41 8.22 12.47
CA PHE A 87 14.74 8.33 11.06
C PHE A 87 16.26 8.32 10.84
N LYS A 88 16.75 7.40 9.98
CA LYS A 88 18.18 7.24 9.66
C LYS A 88 18.47 7.40 8.16
N GLY A 89 17.48 7.86 7.38
CA GLY A 89 17.62 8.12 5.95
C GLY A 89 16.98 7.05 5.04
N ASN A 90 17.26 7.18 3.76
CA ASN A 90 16.70 6.33 2.72
C ASN A 90 17.39 4.95 2.68
N ALA A 91 16.63 3.92 2.34
CA ALA A 91 17.13 2.63 1.92
C ALA A 91 17.93 2.80 0.60
N SER A 92 19.04 2.10 0.48
CA SER A 92 19.85 2.09 -0.74
C SER A 92 19.19 1.27 -1.85
N PHE A 93 19.72 1.36 -3.06
CA PHE A 93 19.33 0.49 -4.16
C PHE A 93 19.50 -0.99 -3.81
N ASP A 94 20.63 -1.35 -3.19
CA ASP A 94 20.90 -2.72 -2.77
C ASP A 94 19.96 -3.18 -1.65
N ASP A 95 19.56 -2.28 -0.74
CA ASP A 95 18.55 -2.61 0.27
C ASP A 95 17.21 -2.98 -0.37
N LEU A 96 16.75 -2.21 -1.35
CA LEU A 96 15.50 -2.48 -2.09
C LEU A 96 15.59 -3.81 -2.85
N LYS A 97 16.71 -4.04 -3.54
CA LYS A 97 16.98 -5.28 -4.26
C LYS A 97 17.00 -6.47 -3.32
N ASN A 98 17.72 -6.38 -2.23
CA ASN A 98 17.84 -7.47 -1.25
C ASN A 98 16.50 -7.78 -0.55
N GLN A 99 15.65 -6.78 -0.29
CA GLN A 99 14.30 -7.00 0.22
C GLN A 99 13.47 -7.83 -0.78
N LEU A 100 13.51 -7.50 -2.07
CA LEU A 100 12.82 -8.25 -3.12
C LEU A 100 13.30 -9.70 -3.19
N TYR A 101 14.62 -9.92 -3.25
CA TYR A 101 15.20 -11.26 -3.36
C TYR A 101 14.93 -12.10 -2.10
N ASN A 102 15.05 -11.51 -0.92
CA ASN A 102 14.70 -12.17 0.34
C ASN A 102 13.21 -12.55 0.38
N ALA A 103 12.33 -11.67 -0.07
CA ALA A 103 10.88 -11.93 -0.11
C ALA A 103 10.54 -13.12 -1.02
N ILE A 104 11.17 -13.19 -2.20
CA ILE A 104 10.99 -14.32 -3.14
C ILE A 104 11.57 -15.61 -2.54
N SER A 105 12.72 -15.56 -1.90
CA SER A 105 13.38 -16.74 -1.33
C SER A 105 12.59 -17.43 -0.22
N LEU A 106 11.61 -16.77 0.37
CA LEU A 106 10.73 -17.37 1.38
C LEU A 106 9.76 -18.42 0.83
N PHE A 107 9.56 -18.44 -0.50
CA PHE A 107 8.66 -19.38 -1.17
C PHE A 107 9.41 -20.13 -2.29
N PRO A 108 10.37 -20.99 -1.94
CA PRO A 108 11.23 -21.67 -2.91
C PRO A 108 10.49 -22.61 -3.84
N GLU A 109 9.30 -23.09 -3.44
CA GLU A 109 8.46 -23.98 -4.24
C GLU A 109 7.65 -23.23 -5.31
N THR A 110 7.42 -21.93 -5.15
CA THR A 110 6.70 -21.12 -6.13
C THR A 110 7.62 -20.80 -7.31
N LYS A 111 7.35 -21.38 -8.47
CA LYS A 111 8.16 -21.23 -9.70
C LYS A 111 7.59 -20.27 -10.72
N TYR A 112 6.36 -19.80 -10.51
CA TYR A 112 5.65 -18.91 -11.42
C TYR A 112 4.74 -17.95 -10.66
N THR A 113 4.64 -16.73 -11.16
CA THR A 113 3.58 -15.79 -10.79
C THR A 113 3.14 -14.99 -12.01
N GLU A 114 1.84 -14.90 -12.20
CA GLU A 114 1.25 -14.06 -13.26
C GLU A 114 1.52 -12.58 -12.96
N ARG A 115 1.37 -12.17 -11.69
CA ARG A 115 1.51 -10.79 -11.28
C ARG A 115 2.30 -10.67 -9.98
N LEU A 116 3.44 -10.01 -10.05
CA LEU A 116 4.20 -9.54 -8.89
C LEU A 116 3.89 -8.05 -8.63
N ASN A 117 3.16 -7.76 -7.57
CA ASN A 117 2.96 -6.38 -7.10
C ASN A 117 4.06 -6.01 -6.13
N LEU A 118 4.83 -4.98 -6.45
CA LEU A 118 5.86 -4.45 -5.54
C LEU A 118 5.39 -3.11 -4.98
N HIS A 119 5.01 -3.08 -3.72
CA HIS A 119 4.55 -1.88 -3.05
C HIS A 119 5.67 -1.20 -2.27
N TYR A 120 5.95 0.05 -2.55
CA TYR A 120 6.85 0.90 -1.78
C TYR A 120 6.09 1.55 -0.63
N ALA A 121 5.67 0.75 0.36
CA ALA A 121 4.66 1.18 1.33
C ALA A 121 4.82 0.55 2.73
N ARG A 122 5.98 -0.05 3.09
CA ARG A 122 6.14 -0.61 4.44
C ARG A 122 6.64 0.45 5.41
N MET A 123 7.89 0.87 5.30
CA MET A 123 8.47 1.93 6.12
C MET A 123 8.95 3.05 5.22
N GLY A 124 8.56 4.29 5.57
CA GLY A 124 8.97 5.49 4.84
C GLY A 124 7.98 5.92 3.75
N ASP A 125 8.14 7.15 3.28
CA ASP A 125 7.45 7.66 2.10
C ASP A 125 8.42 7.60 0.91
N PRO A 126 8.10 6.79 -0.13
CA PRO A 126 9.00 6.51 -1.25
C PRO A 126 9.39 7.75 -2.06
N ILE A 127 8.59 8.82 -2.01
CA ILE A 127 8.84 10.04 -2.78
C ILE A 127 10.17 10.71 -2.41
N PHE A 128 10.65 10.49 -1.18
CA PHE A 128 11.94 11.02 -0.70
C PHE A 128 13.16 10.24 -1.20
N ASN A 129 12.96 9.05 -1.78
CA ASN A 129 14.06 8.13 -2.06
C ASN A 129 14.32 7.99 -3.56
N ASP A 130 15.39 8.58 -4.06
CA ASP A 130 15.80 8.51 -5.46
C ASP A 130 16.02 7.06 -5.94
N HIS A 131 16.50 6.17 -5.06
CA HIS A 131 16.71 4.75 -5.40
C HIS A 131 15.42 4.00 -5.69
N VAL A 132 14.25 4.47 -5.23
CA VAL A 132 12.96 3.87 -5.61
C VAL A 132 12.71 4.03 -7.11
N PHE A 133 13.02 5.19 -7.66
CA PHE A 133 12.86 5.50 -9.08
C PHE A 133 13.89 4.75 -9.93
N GLU A 134 15.13 4.73 -9.49
CA GLU A 134 16.20 3.94 -10.10
C GLU A 134 15.88 2.45 -10.10
N PHE A 135 15.46 1.91 -8.96
CA PHE A 135 15.10 0.51 -8.82
C PHE A 135 13.89 0.12 -9.69
N SER A 136 12.90 1.01 -9.80
CA SER A 136 11.73 0.77 -10.65
C SER A 136 12.11 0.68 -12.14
N ARG A 137 13.05 1.49 -12.61
CA ARG A 137 13.59 1.34 -13.98
C ARG A 137 14.37 0.04 -14.12
N TRP A 138 15.24 -0.25 -13.16
CA TRP A 138 16.06 -1.45 -13.14
C TRP A 138 15.22 -2.75 -13.19
N LEU A 139 14.05 -2.78 -12.53
CA LEU A 139 13.16 -3.94 -12.53
C LEU A 139 12.71 -4.35 -13.95
N ILE A 140 12.43 -3.39 -14.82
CA ILE A 140 12.04 -3.64 -16.22
C ILE A 140 13.22 -4.20 -16.99
N ASP A 141 14.37 -3.52 -16.93
CA ASP A 141 15.56 -3.87 -17.70
C ASP A 141 16.13 -5.23 -17.27
N ASN A 142 15.99 -5.57 -15.99
CA ASN A 142 16.60 -6.76 -15.40
C ASN A 142 15.61 -7.87 -15.02
N LYS A 143 14.38 -7.83 -15.50
CA LYS A 143 13.37 -8.86 -15.20
C LYS A 143 13.87 -10.28 -15.49
N ARG A 144 14.55 -10.49 -16.63
CA ARG A 144 15.13 -11.79 -17.00
C ARG A 144 16.23 -12.25 -16.02
N GLN A 145 17.04 -11.31 -15.55
CA GLN A 145 18.07 -11.62 -14.56
C GLN A 145 17.47 -12.01 -13.21
N ILE A 146 16.45 -11.26 -12.76
CA ILE A 146 15.70 -11.58 -11.52
C ILE A 146 15.14 -13.01 -11.62
N GLN A 147 14.49 -13.35 -12.74
CA GLN A 147 13.94 -14.69 -12.95
C GLN A 147 15.02 -15.79 -12.91
N LYS A 148 16.18 -15.52 -13.50
CA LYS A 148 17.32 -16.46 -13.49
C LYS A 148 17.88 -16.65 -12.08
N ASP A 149 18.04 -15.56 -11.34
CA ASP A 149 18.66 -15.58 -10.01
C ASP A 149 17.74 -16.22 -8.97
N THR A 150 16.44 -16.01 -9.10
CA THR A 150 15.43 -16.49 -8.12
C THR A 150 14.79 -17.83 -8.52
N GLY A 151 14.89 -18.24 -9.75
CA GLY A 151 14.16 -19.39 -10.31
C GLY A 151 12.65 -19.16 -10.44
N LEU A 152 12.17 -17.93 -10.22
CA LEU A 152 10.77 -17.54 -10.33
C LEU A 152 10.49 -16.91 -11.69
N ARG A 153 9.63 -17.55 -12.50
CA ARG A 153 9.09 -16.92 -13.71
C ARG A 153 8.02 -15.90 -13.33
N ILE A 154 8.23 -14.64 -13.72
CA ILE A 154 7.31 -13.53 -13.45
C ILE A 154 6.73 -13.04 -14.77
N GLU A 155 5.39 -13.07 -14.91
CA GLU A 155 4.77 -12.56 -16.15
C GLU A 155 4.77 -11.03 -16.16
N VAL A 156 4.25 -10.39 -15.12
CA VAL A 156 4.18 -8.92 -15.00
C VAL A 156 4.67 -8.45 -13.63
N ILE A 157 5.44 -7.36 -13.61
CA ILE A 157 5.81 -6.65 -12.38
C ILE A 157 5.02 -5.34 -12.33
N HIS A 158 4.34 -5.08 -11.21
CA HIS A 158 3.56 -3.86 -10.97
C HIS A 158 4.12 -3.13 -9.75
N PRO A 159 5.06 -2.19 -9.92
CA PRO A 159 5.49 -1.33 -8.81
C PRO A 159 4.39 -0.32 -8.49
N VAL A 160 4.22 -0.04 -7.20
CA VAL A 160 3.23 0.91 -6.69
C VAL A 160 3.92 1.89 -5.75
N LEU A 161 3.90 3.17 -6.13
CA LEU A 161 4.36 4.27 -5.31
C LEU A 161 3.16 4.90 -4.60
N THR A 162 3.24 5.02 -3.27
CA THR A 162 2.25 5.72 -2.45
C THR A 162 2.95 6.83 -1.69
N THR A 163 2.46 8.08 -1.80
CA THR A 163 3.04 9.22 -1.10
C THR A 163 2.01 9.96 -0.27
N SER A 164 2.46 10.52 0.84
CA SER A 164 1.69 11.43 1.69
C SER A 164 1.84 12.90 1.30
N LEU A 165 2.41 13.21 0.15
CA LEU A 165 2.58 14.58 -0.36
C LEU A 165 3.34 15.51 0.60
N PRO A 166 4.60 15.23 0.95
CA PRO A 166 5.34 15.98 1.95
C PRO A 166 5.62 17.44 1.51
N VAL A 167 4.99 18.40 2.19
CA VAL A 167 5.03 19.84 1.83
C VAL A 167 6.43 20.44 1.84
N LYS A 168 7.35 19.93 2.68
CA LYS A 168 8.73 20.46 2.80
C LYS A 168 9.71 19.84 1.80
N PHE A 169 9.25 18.89 0.98
CA PHE A 169 10.10 18.26 -0.01
C PHE A 169 10.08 19.05 -1.34
N LYS A 170 11.10 19.85 -1.55
CA LYS A 170 11.18 20.78 -2.71
C LYS A 170 11.08 20.11 -4.09
N LYS A 171 11.44 18.84 -4.19
CA LYS A 171 11.38 18.06 -5.42
C LYS A 171 10.05 17.31 -5.61
N LEU A 172 9.02 17.56 -4.80
CA LEU A 172 7.80 16.76 -4.82
C LEU A 172 7.14 16.74 -6.20
N GLU A 173 6.93 17.91 -6.82
CA GLU A 173 6.35 18.01 -8.16
C GLU A 173 7.21 17.26 -9.20
N GLU A 174 8.52 17.50 -9.22
CA GLU A 174 9.46 16.82 -10.12
C GLU A 174 9.33 15.27 -10.00
N ARG A 175 9.30 14.76 -8.76
CA ARG A 175 9.21 13.33 -8.49
C ARG A 175 7.86 12.72 -8.88
N ILE A 176 6.77 13.43 -8.65
CA ILE A 176 5.43 12.99 -9.09
C ILE A 176 5.42 12.86 -10.61
N LEU A 177 5.87 13.90 -11.33
CA LEU A 177 5.93 13.88 -12.79
C LEU A 177 6.86 12.79 -13.32
N GLU A 178 8.03 12.62 -12.71
CA GLU A 178 8.96 11.53 -13.03
C GLU A 178 8.29 10.14 -12.89
N TRP A 179 7.54 9.92 -11.80
CA TRP A 179 6.82 8.67 -11.62
C TRP A 179 5.70 8.47 -12.64
N CYS A 180 5.02 9.55 -13.05
CA CYS A 180 4.02 9.49 -14.13
C CYS A 180 4.66 8.96 -15.43
N HIS A 181 5.86 9.42 -15.79
CA HIS A 181 6.60 8.91 -16.95
C HIS A 181 7.02 7.45 -16.76
N ILE A 182 7.57 7.08 -15.59
CA ILE A 182 7.88 5.68 -15.30
C ILE A 182 6.63 4.82 -15.50
N LYS A 183 5.49 5.22 -14.89
CA LYS A 183 4.23 4.49 -14.99
C LYS A 183 3.74 4.37 -16.43
N ASN A 184 3.66 5.48 -17.14
CA ASN A 184 3.04 5.52 -18.47
C ASN A 184 3.92 4.89 -19.52
N ASP A 185 5.21 5.22 -19.54
CA ASP A 185 6.14 4.89 -20.64
C ASP A 185 6.80 3.53 -20.44
N LEU A 186 7.29 3.23 -19.22
CA LEU A 186 8.01 1.97 -18.97
C LEU A 186 7.08 0.81 -18.59
N TYR A 187 5.99 1.10 -17.90
CA TYR A 187 5.05 0.08 -17.42
C TYR A 187 3.73 0.06 -18.20
N ASN A 188 3.62 0.74 -19.33
CA ASN A 188 2.41 0.83 -20.16
C ASN A 188 1.16 1.19 -19.30
N GLY A 189 1.33 2.11 -18.36
CA GLY A 189 0.29 2.55 -17.44
C GLY A 189 -0.06 1.59 -16.31
N GLN A 190 0.59 0.43 -16.21
CA GLN A 190 0.23 -0.59 -15.21
C GLN A 190 0.83 -0.34 -13.82
N ALA A 191 1.91 0.41 -13.69
CA ALA A 191 2.42 0.81 -12.38
C ALA A 191 1.40 1.69 -11.64
N GLY A 192 1.38 1.62 -10.31
CA GLY A 192 0.46 2.39 -9.47
C GLY A 192 1.08 3.70 -9.00
N LEU A 193 0.25 4.76 -8.93
CA LEU A 193 0.58 5.99 -8.23
C LEU A 193 -0.61 6.34 -7.32
N GLN A 194 -0.36 6.40 -6.03
CA GLN A 194 -1.38 6.65 -5.02
C GLN A 194 -0.99 7.84 -4.14
N PHE A 195 -1.97 8.66 -3.81
CA PHE A 195 -1.83 9.83 -2.96
C PHE A 195 -2.67 9.63 -1.70
N SER A 196 -2.06 9.64 -0.53
CA SER A 196 -2.75 9.51 0.75
C SER A 196 -3.45 10.81 1.10
N ILE A 197 -4.76 10.88 0.85
CA ILE A 197 -5.58 12.07 1.10
C ILE A 197 -6.18 12.02 2.51
N ASN A 198 -6.87 10.93 2.83
CA ASN A 198 -7.52 10.53 4.08
C ASN A 198 -8.67 11.44 4.53
N SER A 199 -8.59 12.76 4.38
CA SER A 199 -9.66 13.72 4.65
C SER A 199 -9.63 14.87 3.64
N THR A 200 -10.77 15.49 3.41
CA THR A 200 -10.92 16.73 2.64
C THR A 200 -10.93 17.98 3.51
N ASP A 201 -10.98 17.82 4.83
CA ASP A 201 -10.85 18.90 5.79
C ASP A 201 -9.37 19.18 6.10
N GLU A 202 -8.92 20.43 5.85
CA GLU A 202 -7.50 20.79 5.98
C GLU A 202 -7.02 20.84 7.45
N ASN A 203 -7.92 21.07 8.42
CA ASN A 203 -7.56 21.03 9.83
C ASN A 203 -7.31 19.58 10.24
N GLN A 204 -8.19 18.65 9.85
CA GLN A 204 -7.99 17.22 10.07
C GLN A 204 -6.69 16.74 9.43
N ARG A 205 -6.40 17.14 8.18
CA ARG A 205 -5.15 16.81 7.48
C ARG A 205 -3.93 17.36 8.24
N THR A 206 -4.01 18.60 8.70
CA THR A 206 -2.94 19.21 9.49
C THR A 206 -2.67 18.44 10.78
N GLU A 207 -3.70 18.02 11.49
CA GLU A 207 -3.56 17.20 12.70
C GLU A 207 -2.99 15.82 12.39
N MET A 208 -3.55 15.11 11.41
CA MET A 208 -3.15 13.75 11.02
C MET A 208 -1.70 13.66 10.59
N TYR A 209 -1.20 14.66 9.91
CA TYR A 209 0.17 14.69 9.38
C TYR A 209 1.09 15.66 10.11
N LYS A 210 0.64 16.25 11.22
CA LYS A 210 1.39 17.26 12.01
C LYS A 210 1.93 18.39 11.13
N GLY A 211 1.11 18.86 10.18
CA GLY A 211 1.45 19.93 9.24
C GLY A 211 2.54 19.56 8.21
N MET A 212 2.82 18.28 8.03
CA MET A 212 3.85 17.82 7.08
C MET A 212 3.30 17.52 5.69
N GLN A 213 1.98 17.47 5.53
CA GLN A 213 1.33 17.19 4.25
C GLN A 213 0.98 18.49 3.52
N MET A 214 1.06 18.48 2.18
CA MET A 214 0.64 19.56 1.31
C MET A 214 -0.89 19.75 1.34
N HIS A 215 -1.38 20.98 1.27
CA HIS A 215 -2.80 21.30 1.12
C HIS A 215 -3.36 20.77 -0.21
N LEU A 216 -4.64 20.42 -0.24
CA LEU A 216 -5.28 19.84 -1.43
C LEU A 216 -5.25 20.79 -2.64
N GLU A 217 -5.46 22.07 -2.39
CA GLU A 217 -5.43 23.12 -3.45
C GLU A 217 -4.03 23.28 -4.06
N ASP A 218 -2.96 23.06 -3.29
CA ASP A 218 -1.60 23.09 -3.83
C ASP A 218 -1.26 21.78 -4.55
N PHE A 219 -1.76 20.65 -4.06
CA PHE A 219 -1.64 19.40 -4.80
C PHE A 219 -2.42 19.43 -6.12
N ALA A 220 -3.59 20.04 -6.17
CA ALA A 220 -4.37 20.21 -7.40
C ALA A 220 -3.56 20.91 -8.50
N LYS A 221 -2.76 21.94 -8.16
CA LYS A 221 -1.86 22.62 -9.11
C LYS A 221 -0.78 21.69 -9.68
N ILE A 222 -0.32 20.71 -8.91
CA ILE A 222 0.58 19.65 -9.42
C ILE A 222 -0.21 18.66 -10.27
N ALA A 223 -1.41 18.27 -9.84
CA ALA A 223 -2.28 17.34 -10.54
C ALA A 223 -2.66 17.84 -11.96
N ASP A 224 -2.86 19.14 -12.13
CA ASP A 224 -3.10 19.77 -13.45
C ASP A 224 -1.93 19.56 -14.44
N LYS A 225 -0.70 19.48 -13.91
CA LYS A 225 0.52 19.28 -14.72
C LYS A 225 0.79 17.81 -15.02
N MET A 226 0.14 16.89 -14.30
CA MET A 226 0.34 15.45 -14.52
C MET A 226 -0.22 15.06 -15.91
N PRO A 227 0.51 14.23 -16.68
CA PRO A 227 0.02 13.74 -17.96
C PRO A 227 -1.24 12.88 -17.76
N ASP A 228 -2.01 12.71 -18.82
CA ASP A 228 -3.12 11.77 -18.81
C ASP A 228 -2.60 10.36 -18.52
N PRO A 229 -3.29 9.60 -17.65
CA PRO A 229 -2.84 8.27 -17.30
C PRO A 229 -3.06 7.30 -18.48
N VAL A 230 -2.01 6.58 -18.83
CA VAL A 230 -2.15 5.41 -19.70
C VAL A 230 -2.71 4.28 -18.85
N SER A 231 -3.79 3.62 -19.29
CA SER A 231 -4.44 2.48 -18.63
C SER A 231 -5.00 2.80 -17.24
N ARG A 232 -4.25 2.65 -16.16
CA ARG A 232 -4.73 2.84 -14.78
C ARG A 232 -4.71 4.31 -14.38
N LYS A 233 -5.83 4.84 -13.88
CA LYS A 233 -5.92 6.17 -13.29
C LYS A 233 -4.99 6.32 -12.08
N TYR A 234 -4.63 7.55 -11.75
CA TYR A 234 -3.98 7.91 -10.49
C TYR A 234 -4.98 7.74 -9.35
N CYS A 235 -4.52 7.43 -8.15
CA CYS A 235 -5.42 7.05 -7.07
C CYS A 235 -5.36 8.05 -5.91
N LEU A 236 -6.50 8.66 -5.58
CA LEU A 236 -6.73 9.40 -4.35
C LEU A 236 -7.15 8.37 -3.28
N ASN A 237 -6.29 8.12 -2.31
CA ASN A 237 -6.49 7.08 -1.30
C ASN A 237 -6.97 7.68 0.02
N PHE A 238 -8.09 7.16 0.52
CA PHE A 238 -8.73 7.55 1.78
C PHE A 238 -8.67 6.37 2.75
N ALA A 239 -7.79 6.46 3.76
CA ALA A 239 -7.88 5.61 4.94
C ALA A 239 -8.92 6.23 5.87
N PHE A 240 -10.12 5.62 5.90
CA PHE A 240 -11.32 6.21 6.43
C PHE A 240 -11.56 5.85 7.90
N SER A 241 -11.81 6.88 8.71
CA SER A 241 -12.33 6.81 10.07
C SER A 241 -13.69 7.51 10.12
N THR A 242 -14.54 7.20 11.10
CA THR A 242 -15.85 7.87 11.30
C THR A 242 -15.76 9.38 11.35
N ASP A 243 -14.64 9.89 11.86
CA ASP A 243 -14.47 11.32 12.10
C ASP A 243 -13.84 12.06 10.90
N PHE A 244 -13.41 11.31 9.87
CA PHE A 244 -12.76 11.91 8.70
C PHE A 244 -13.77 12.33 7.65
N VAL A 245 -13.65 13.57 7.19
CA VAL A 245 -14.54 14.14 6.17
C VAL A 245 -14.04 13.75 4.78
N ILE A 246 -14.95 13.22 3.95
CA ILE A 246 -14.78 13.05 2.51
C ILE A 246 -15.86 13.88 1.81
N ASP A 247 -15.51 15.07 1.38
CA ASP A 247 -16.36 15.97 0.63
C ASP A 247 -16.15 15.74 -0.86
N ALA A 248 -17.13 15.10 -1.51
CA ALA A 248 -17.07 14.76 -2.92
C ALA A 248 -17.14 16.00 -3.84
N ASP A 249 -17.80 17.08 -3.43
CA ASP A 249 -17.82 18.35 -4.19
C ASP A 249 -16.45 18.99 -4.19
N LYS A 250 -15.76 19.01 -3.05
CA LYS A 250 -14.39 19.51 -2.95
C LYS A 250 -13.43 18.68 -3.83
N ILE A 251 -13.52 17.35 -3.78
CA ILE A 251 -12.70 16.48 -4.63
C ILE A 251 -12.96 16.73 -6.12
N ALA A 252 -14.22 16.82 -6.53
CA ALA A 252 -14.57 17.07 -7.94
C ALA A 252 -14.19 18.49 -8.42
N GLY A 253 -14.14 19.47 -7.51
CA GLY A 253 -13.66 20.81 -7.81
C GLY A 253 -12.14 20.93 -7.97
N LEU A 254 -11.39 19.94 -7.47
CA LEU A 254 -9.92 19.95 -7.44
C LEU A 254 -9.28 18.94 -8.40
N PHE A 255 -9.95 17.83 -8.71
CA PHE A 255 -9.35 16.72 -9.46
C PHE A 255 -10.26 16.24 -10.58
N ASP A 256 -9.64 15.98 -11.73
CA ASP A 256 -10.31 15.43 -12.91
C ASP A 256 -10.59 13.93 -12.73
N SER A 257 -11.86 13.54 -12.81
CA SER A 257 -12.31 12.15 -12.69
C SER A 257 -11.81 11.24 -13.82
N GLU A 258 -11.41 11.79 -14.98
CA GLU A 258 -10.78 11.04 -16.06
C GLU A 258 -9.32 10.66 -15.73
N LYS A 259 -8.63 11.51 -14.96
CA LYS A 259 -7.26 11.24 -14.53
C LYS A 259 -7.17 10.48 -13.23
N PHE A 260 -8.12 10.71 -12.31
CA PHE A 260 -8.08 10.18 -10.95
C PHE A 260 -9.23 9.23 -10.66
N MET A 261 -8.94 8.23 -9.85
CA MET A 261 -9.91 7.39 -9.18
C MET A 261 -9.80 7.55 -7.66
N CYS A 262 -10.83 7.18 -6.93
CA CYS A 262 -10.82 7.18 -5.47
C CYS A 262 -10.72 5.76 -4.92
N LYS A 263 -9.91 5.56 -3.89
CA LYS A 263 -9.86 4.32 -3.12
C LYS A 263 -10.19 4.62 -1.67
N ILE A 264 -11.16 3.89 -1.13
CA ILE A 264 -11.57 3.98 0.27
C ILE A 264 -11.19 2.68 0.98
N THR A 265 -10.46 2.78 2.07
CA THR A 265 -10.11 1.64 2.93
C THR A 265 -10.39 2.02 4.38
N PRO A 266 -10.68 1.06 5.29
CA PRO A 266 -10.68 1.38 6.71
C PRO A 266 -9.30 1.86 7.15
N ILE A 267 -9.27 2.78 8.12
CA ILE A 267 -8.04 3.04 8.85
C ILE A 267 -7.78 1.87 9.82
N HIS A 268 -6.52 1.53 10.03
CA HIS A 268 -6.17 0.32 10.78
C HIS A 268 -6.02 0.60 12.28
N ASN A 269 -6.36 -0.42 13.10
CA ASN A 269 -6.23 -0.36 14.55
C ASN A 269 -4.81 -0.72 14.99
N ASN A 270 -3.88 0.21 14.85
CA ASN A 270 -2.51 0.09 15.33
C ASN A 270 -2.28 0.89 16.62
N SER A 271 -1.07 0.83 17.16
CA SER A 271 -0.71 1.50 18.41
C SER A 271 -0.85 3.03 18.27
N ALA A 272 -0.40 3.60 17.15
CA ALA A 272 -0.49 5.03 16.90
C ALA A 272 -1.94 5.53 16.81
N CYS A 273 -2.82 4.78 16.15
CA CYS A 273 -4.25 5.10 16.12
C CYS A 273 -4.87 5.10 17.52
N ALA A 274 -4.55 4.08 18.32
CA ALA A 274 -5.06 3.97 19.69
C ALA A 274 -4.61 5.15 20.57
N GLU A 275 -3.32 5.53 20.50
CA GLU A 275 -2.74 6.65 21.23
C GLU A 275 -3.34 8.00 20.83
N ASN A 276 -3.72 8.17 19.57
CA ASN A 276 -4.31 9.41 19.05
C ASN A 276 -5.84 9.39 18.97
N GLY A 277 -6.51 8.37 19.53
CA GLY A 277 -7.97 8.27 19.57
C GLY A 277 -8.63 8.05 18.20
N ILE A 278 -7.87 7.65 17.19
CA ILE A 278 -8.37 7.38 15.84
C ILE A 278 -8.97 5.97 15.81
N LYS A 279 -10.22 5.87 15.34
CA LYS A 279 -10.93 4.59 15.31
C LYS A 279 -11.31 4.19 13.89
N THR A 280 -11.18 2.91 13.60
CA THR A 280 -11.72 2.36 12.36
C THR A 280 -13.25 2.35 12.39
N VAL A 281 -13.86 2.34 11.21
CA VAL A 281 -15.33 2.32 11.06
C VAL A 281 -15.79 0.88 10.94
N GLY A 282 -16.70 0.45 11.83
CA GLY A 282 -17.57 -0.71 11.66
C GLY A 282 -16.93 -2.09 11.43
N GLY A 283 -15.62 -2.25 11.71
CA GLY A 283 -14.95 -3.53 11.52
C GLY A 283 -14.49 -3.78 10.06
N TYR A 284 -14.13 -5.05 9.76
CA TYR A 284 -13.55 -5.48 8.48
C TYR A 284 -14.46 -6.47 7.73
N ASP A 285 -15.72 -6.54 8.07
CA ASP A 285 -16.69 -7.52 7.57
C ASP A 285 -17.80 -6.92 6.71
N SER A 286 -17.90 -5.58 6.65
CA SER A 286 -18.93 -4.89 5.90
C SER A 286 -18.43 -3.64 5.20
N TRP A 287 -18.93 -3.38 4.00
CA TRP A 287 -18.69 -2.15 3.24
C TRP A 287 -19.71 -1.04 3.57
N LYS A 288 -20.78 -1.34 4.30
CA LYS A 288 -21.85 -0.37 4.61
C LYS A 288 -21.35 0.96 5.16
N PRO A 289 -20.35 0.98 6.06
CA PRO A 289 -19.82 2.24 6.58
C PRO A 289 -19.23 3.16 5.50
N TYR A 290 -18.82 2.59 4.36
CA TYR A 290 -18.17 3.29 3.26
C TYR A 290 -19.14 3.65 2.13
N GLN A 291 -20.41 3.24 2.23
CA GLN A 291 -21.42 3.37 1.17
C GLN A 291 -21.65 4.83 0.79
N LYS A 292 -21.89 5.68 1.78
CA LYS A 292 -22.20 7.09 1.51
C LYS A 292 -21.04 7.81 0.79
N PRO A 293 -19.79 7.81 1.27
CA PRO A 293 -18.70 8.44 0.54
C PRO A 293 -18.44 7.79 -0.83
N GLU A 294 -18.67 6.48 -1.00
CA GLU A 294 -18.62 5.83 -2.31
C GLU A 294 -19.65 6.40 -3.28
N GLU A 295 -20.91 6.47 -2.87
CA GLU A 295 -22.01 6.97 -3.70
C GLU A 295 -21.82 8.44 -4.04
N ASP A 296 -21.42 9.27 -3.09
CA ASP A 296 -21.17 10.69 -3.28
C ASP A 296 -20.04 10.93 -4.31
N LEU A 297 -18.92 10.20 -4.22
CA LEU A 297 -17.81 10.30 -5.18
C LEU A 297 -18.19 9.77 -6.57
N LYS A 298 -18.95 8.67 -6.65
CA LYS A 298 -19.49 8.16 -7.93
C LYS A 298 -20.43 9.14 -8.60
N ALA A 299 -21.28 9.82 -7.83
CA ALA A 299 -22.17 10.86 -8.36
C ALA A 299 -21.42 12.04 -8.97
N LYS A 300 -20.13 12.22 -8.61
CA LYS A 300 -19.21 13.21 -9.22
C LYS A 300 -18.39 12.67 -10.39
N GLY A 301 -18.64 11.44 -10.83
CA GLY A 301 -18.00 10.81 -11.99
C GLY A 301 -16.72 10.03 -11.69
N PHE A 302 -16.30 9.91 -10.42
CA PHE A 302 -15.11 9.13 -10.09
C PHE A 302 -15.36 7.62 -10.14
N ASP A 303 -14.39 6.88 -10.65
CA ASP A 303 -14.27 5.46 -10.35
C ASP A 303 -13.90 5.29 -8.88
N VAL A 304 -14.65 4.47 -8.15
CA VAL A 304 -14.43 4.28 -6.71
C VAL A 304 -14.18 2.81 -6.40
N LEU A 305 -13.08 2.55 -5.73
CA LEU A 305 -12.71 1.25 -5.19
C LEU A 305 -12.85 1.28 -3.68
N VAL A 306 -13.79 0.51 -3.13
CA VAL A 306 -13.86 0.25 -1.69
C VAL A 306 -13.15 -1.06 -1.41
N PHE A 307 -12.06 -1.00 -0.67
CA PHE A 307 -11.27 -2.16 -0.26
C PHE A 307 -11.33 -2.32 1.25
N VAL A 308 -12.02 -3.36 1.71
CA VAL A 308 -12.07 -3.74 3.13
C VAL A 308 -11.17 -4.95 3.31
N PRO A 309 -10.01 -4.85 3.97
CA PRO A 309 -9.14 -5.99 4.23
C PRO A 309 -9.82 -6.99 5.15
N SER A 310 -9.36 -8.22 5.14
CA SER A 310 -9.82 -9.22 6.09
C SER A 310 -9.28 -8.94 7.49
N ILE A 311 -9.92 -9.54 8.49
CA ILE A 311 -9.40 -9.50 9.87
C ILE A 311 -8.01 -10.15 9.96
N ASP A 312 -7.74 -11.14 9.12
CA ASP A 312 -6.44 -11.81 9.03
C ASP A 312 -5.34 -10.88 8.53
N GLU A 313 -5.64 -10.02 7.54
CA GLU A 313 -4.70 -9.01 7.04
C GLU A 313 -4.42 -7.96 8.10
N GLU A 314 -5.43 -7.58 8.88
CA GLU A 314 -5.28 -6.65 9.99
C GLU A 314 -4.42 -7.26 11.12
N HIS A 315 -4.76 -8.47 11.56
CA HIS A 315 -4.03 -9.18 12.61
C HIS A 315 -2.61 -9.56 12.19
N GLY A 316 -2.39 -9.80 10.90
CA GLY A 316 -1.07 -10.08 10.31
C GLY A 316 -0.25 -8.84 10.01
N LEU A 317 -0.72 -7.64 10.38
CA LEU A 317 -0.05 -6.36 10.12
C LEU A 317 0.29 -6.14 8.64
N VAL A 318 -0.55 -6.66 7.73
CA VAL A 318 -0.31 -6.58 6.28
C VAL A 318 -0.54 -5.17 5.74
N THR A 319 -1.33 -4.40 6.44
CA THR A 319 -1.83 -3.10 6.02
C THR A 319 -0.86 -1.96 6.30
N CYS A 320 -1.01 -0.84 5.59
CA CYS A 320 -0.18 0.35 5.78
C CYS A 320 -0.36 0.94 7.19
N GLY A 321 0.71 1.54 7.72
CA GLY A 321 0.72 2.17 9.04
C GLY A 321 1.14 1.25 10.17
N ASN A 322 1.02 -0.05 10.00
CA ASN A 322 1.51 -1.04 10.94
C ASN A 322 3.01 -1.29 10.76
N ALA A 323 3.76 -1.37 11.86
CA ALA A 323 5.17 -1.75 11.82
C ALA A 323 5.58 -2.44 13.14
N ILE A 324 6.06 -3.69 13.07
CA ILE A 324 6.59 -4.39 14.24
C ILE A 324 7.75 -3.61 14.88
N LEU A 325 8.66 -3.13 14.06
CA LEU A 325 9.78 -2.31 14.52
C LEU A 325 9.30 -0.99 15.15
N GLY A 326 8.13 -0.49 14.76
CA GLY A 326 7.48 0.71 15.31
C GLY A 326 6.62 0.47 16.55
N GLY A 327 6.46 -0.80 16.98
CA GLY A 327 5.69 -1.16 18.17
C GLY A 327 4.38 -1.89 17.91
N SER A 328 3.99 -2.13 16.66
CA SER A 328 2.83 -2.98 16.36
C SER A 328 3.07 -4.42 16.83
N ASN A 329 2.02 -5.06 17.34
CA ASN A 329 2.06 -6.45 17.80
C ASN A 329 1.26 -7.34 16.85
N LEU A 330 1.89 -8.44 16.40
CA LEU A 330 1.19 -9.52 15.71
C LEU A 330 0.19 -10.18 16.64
N LYS A 331 -1.01 -10.43 16.12
CA LYS A 331 -2.05 -11.17 16.86
C LYS A 331 -2.06 -12.65 16.51
N TYR A 332 -1.17 -13.10 15.61
CA TYR A 332 -0.98 -14.50 15.28
C TYR A 332 0.31 -15.05 15.88
N SER A 333 0.21 -16.27 16.44
CA SER A 333 1.36 -17.13 16.69
C SER A 333 1.34 -18.29 15.69
N GLU A 334 2.49 -18.92 15.44
CA GLU A 334 2.54 -20.13 14.59
C GLU A 334 1.64 -21.26 15.12
N ASP A 335 1.46 -21.34 16.44
CA ASP A 335 0.58 -22.32 17.07
C ASP A 335 -0.90 -22.02 16.82
N LEU A 336 -1.32 -20.77 16.83
CA LEU A 336 -2.69 -20.35 16.51
C LEU A 336 -3.03 -20.66 15.05
N ILE A 337 -2.12 -20.42 14.13
CA ILE A 337 -2.30 -20.74 12.70
C ILE A 337 -2.49 -22.26 12.51
N LYS A 338 -1.75 -23.08 13.26
CA LYS A 338 -1.90 -24.53 13.23
C LYS A 338 -3.20 -25.03 13.87
N ILE A 339 -3.64 -24.42 14.98
CA ILE A 339 -4.87 -24.79 15.70
C ILE A 339 -6.12 -24.44 14.89
N GLU A 340 -6.14 -23.34 14.21
CA GLU A 340 -7.30 -22.89 13.41
C GLU A 340 -7.39 -23.57 12.03
N GLY A 341 -6.46 -24.49 11.72
CA GLY A 341 -6.43 -25.20 10.44
C GLY A 341 -6.23 -24.24 9.25
N LEU A 342 -5.74 -23.05 9.52
CA LEU A 342 -5.28 -22.09 8.51
C LEU A 342 -4.03 -22.68 7.89
N ASN A 343 -4.20 -23.65 7.01
CA ASN A 343 -3.12 -24.14 6.18
C ASN A 343 -2.51 -22.92 5.52
N ALA A 344 -1.22 -22.71 5.74
CA ALA A 344 -0.47 -21.76 4.95
C ALA A 344 -0.81 -22.07 3.48
N PRO A 345 -1.47 -21.19 2.74
CA PRO A 345 -2.09 -21.54 1.45
C PRO A 345 -1.07 -21.82 0.34
N TYR A 346 0.17 -22.11 0.71
CA TYR A 346 1.34 -22.13 -0.18
C TYR A 346 2.09 -23.47 -0.21
N THR A 347 1.51 -24.52 0.37
CA THR A 347 2.13 -25.86 0.34
C THR A 347 1.61 -26.77 -0.77
N THR A 348 0.89 -26.23 -1.75
CA THR A 348 0.54 -26.98 -2.98
C THR A 348 0.80 -26.16 -4.22
#